data_e242436c0498d55a5756c8dc61db245b
#
_entry.id   e242436c0498d55a5756c8dc61db245b
#
_cell.length_a   1.000
_cell.length_b   1.000
_cell.length_c   1.000
_cell.angle_alpha   90.00
_cell.angle_beta   90.00
_cell.angle_gamma   90.00
#
_symmetry.space_group_name_H-M   'P 1'
#
loop_
_entity.id
_entity.type
_entity.pdbx_description
1 polymer ?
#
loop_
_entity_poly.entity_id
_entity_poly.type
_entity_poly.pdbx_seq_one_letter_code
_entity_poly.pdbx_strand_id
1 'polypeptide(L)'
;MVLRESEGNLDLDDEAPDFSLVGTDGETYSLDSFAEYDALLVVFTCNHCPYAQKYEKRILELDKKYDPKGYPVIAISPNDPEIVPEDSFENMQKRAEKMNYTFPYLLDEKQNVYPKYGATKTPHVFVLENEGDEHIVRYIGAIDDNYKDASLVEEKYVENAVDALLAGNEVPVKETKAIGCSIKDKDK
;
A
#
# COMPACT_ATOMS: atom_id res chain seq x y z
N MET A 1 -26.91 22.04 -8.55
CA MET A 1 -25.98 21.42 -7.61
C MET A 1 -26.16 19.92 -7.77
N VAL A 2 -25.33 19.31 -8.62
CA VAL A 2 -25.36 17.87 -8.87
C VAL A 2 -24.50 17.26 -7.76
N LEU A 3 -25.15 16.58 -6.83
CA LEU A 3 -24.46 15.66 -5.93
C LEU A 3 -23.86 14.55 -6.81
N ARG A 4 -22.56 14.62 -7.06
CA ARG A 4 -21.81 13.44 -7.46
C ARG A 4 -21.82 12.51 -6.26
N GLU A 5 -22.65 11.48 -6.32
CA GLU A 5 -22.35 10.24 -5.61
C GLU A 5 -21.07 9.71 -6.23
N SER A 6 -19.95 10.07 -5.63
CA SER A 6 -18.67 9.47 -5.95
C SER A 6 -18.73 8.04 -5.43
N GLU A 7 -19.00 7.07 -6.28
CA GLU A 7 -18.54 5.71 -6.07
C GLU A 7 -17.02 5.84 -5.94
N GLY A 8 -16.57 5.74 -4.68
CA GLY A 8 -15.33 6.25 -4.19
C GLY A 8 -14.09 5.63 -4.81
N ASN A 9 -13.58 6.25 -5.85
CA ASN A 9 -12.19 6.12 -6.19
C ASN A 9 -11.44 7.29 -5.58
N LEU A 10 -10.47 6.99 -4.75
CA LEU A 10 -9.53 7.96 -4.24
C LEU A 10 -8.69 8.49 -5.41
N ASP A 11 -8.69 9.79 -5.57
CA ASP A 11 -7.92 10.48 -6.62
C ASP A 11 -6.66 11.14 -6.04
N LEU A 12 -5.77 11.54 -6.93
CA LEU A 12 -4.62 12.37 -6.58
C LEU A 12 -5.07 13.67 -5.92
N ASP A 13 -4.30 14.09 -4.92
CA ASP A 13 -4.53 15.28 -4.09
C ASP A 13 -5.76 15.20 -3.17
N ASP A 14 -6.45 14.07 -3.14
CA ASP A 14 -7.49 13.80 -2.14
C ASP A 14 -6.89 13.48 -0.77
N GLU A 15 -7.66 13.75 0.27
CA GLU A 15 -7.38 13.25 1.61
C GLU A 15 -7.61 11.73 1.65
N ALA A 16 -6.60 10.99 2.11
CA ALA A 16 -6.70 9.55 2.23
C ALA A 16 -7.72 9.14 3.30
N PRO A 17 -8.57 8.14 3.03
CA PRO A 17 -9.50 7.62 4.02
C PRO A 17 -8.75 6.97 5.19
N ASP A 18 -9.21 7.25 6.40
CA ASP A 18 -8.67 6.60 7.59
C ASP A 18 -9.10 5.13 7.67
N PHE A 19 -8.39 4.37 8.46
CA PHE A 19 -8.66 2.98 8.74
C PHE A 19 -8.34 2.66 10.21
N SER A 20 -8.82 1.52 10.67
CA SER A 20 -8.43 0.93 11.95
C SER A 20 -8.33 -0.57 11.76
N LEU A 21 -7.11 -1.08 11.61
CA LEU A 21 -6.85 -2.47 11.26
C LEU A 21 -5.83 -3.10 12.20
N VAL A 22 -6.01 -4.39 12.48
CA VAL A 22 -5.08 -5.16 13.31
C VAL A 22 -3.92 -5.66 12.46
N GLY A 23 -2.71 -5.44 12.96
CA GLY A 23 -1.48 -5.97 12.38
C GLY A 23 -1.13 -7.35 12.87
N THR A 24 -0.23 -8.01 12.16
CA THR A 24 0.28 -9.36 12.52
C THR A 24 1.01 -9.39 13.85
N ASP A 25 1.44 -8.25 14.36
CA ASP A 25 2.03 -8.04 15.68
C ASP A 25 1.00 -7.93 16.81
N GLY A 26 -0.30 -7.94 16.50
CA GLY A 26 -1.40 -7.78 17.45
C GLY A 26 -1.77 -6.33 17.76
N GLU A 27 -1.02 -5.36 17.27
CA GLU A 27 -1.31 -3.93 17.44
C GLU A 27 -2.34 -3.45 16.42
N THR A 28 -3.14 -2.45 16.80
CA THR A 28 -4.08 -1.78 15.91
C THR A 28 -3.47 -0.51 15.35
N TYR A 29 -3.59 -0.34 14.04
CA TYR A 29 -3.01 0.80 13.31
C TYR A 29 -4.11 1.61 12.61
N SER A 30 -3.91 2.92 12.61
CA SER A 30 -4.71 3.90 11.85
C SER A 30 -3.75 4.90 11.18
N LEU A 31 -4.25 5.84 10.40
CA LEU A 31 -3.42 6.93 9.87
C LEU A 31 -2.79 7.76 11.00
N ASP A 32 -3.50 7.94 12.11
CA ASP A 32 -3.00 8.66 13.28
C ASP A 32 -1.76 7.99 13.91
N SER A 33 -1.63 6.68 13.77
CA SER A 33 -0.43 5.93 14.20
C SER A 33 0.84 6.42 13.50
N PHE A 34 0.72 7.10 12.37
CA PHE A 34 1.81 7.60 11.54
C PHE A 34 1.87 9.13 11.49
N ALA A 35 1.20 9.82 12.42
CA ALA A 35 1.09 11.28 12.45
C ALA A 35 2.43 11.99 12.57
N GLU A 36 3.43 11.36 13.19
CA GLU A 36 4.78 11.91 13.39
C GLU A 36 5.70 11.74 12.16
N TYR A 37 5.28 10.95 11.16
CA TYR A 37 6.03 10.76 9.94
C TYR A 37 5.67 11.81 8.88
N ASP A 38 6.57 12.06 7.94
CA ASP A 38 6.36 13.02 6.85
C ASP A 38 5.44 12.46 5.76
N ALA A 39 5.42 11.15 5.60
CA ALA A 39 4.57 10.44 4.64
C ALA A 39 4.36 8.99 5.05
N LEU A 40 3.55 8.28 4.27
CA LEU A 40 3.25 6.87 4.45
C LEU A 40 3.13 6.18 3.09
N LEU A 41 3.81 5.06 2.92
CA LEU A 41 3.70 4.22 1.74
C LEU A 41 2.70 3.10 2.04
N VAL A 42 1.46 3.23 1.58
CA VAL A 42 0.43 2.20 1.75
C VAL A 42 0.49 1.23 0.59
N VAL A 43 0.73 -0.05 0.88
CA VAL A 43 0.84 -1.11 -0.12
C VAL A 43 -0.24 -2.16 0.14
N PHE A 44 -1.23 -2.25 -0.74
CA PHE A 44 -2.16 -3.37 -0.75
C PHE A 44 -1.46 -4.58 -1.37
N THR A 45 -1.27 -5.63 -0.59
CA THR A 45 -0.55 -6.84 -1.00
C THR A 45 -1.13 -8.07 -0.31
N CYS A 46 -0.64 -9.25 -0.65
CA CYS A 46 -1.13 -10.51 -0.06
C CYS A 46 -0.04 -11.57 -0.07
N ASN A 47 -0.32 -12.72 0.55
CA ASN A 47 0.65 -13.81 0.65
C ASN A 47 0.74 -14.66 -0.63
N HIS A 48 -0.42 -14.99 -1.22
CA HIS A 48 -0.49 -16.03 -2.26
C HIS A 48 -0.22 -15.54 -3.67
N CYS A 49 -0.41 -14.24 -3.96
CA CYS A 49 -0.32 -13.71 -5.30
C CYS A 49 1.12 -13.78 -5.84
N PRO A 50 1.36 -14.40 -7.01
CA PRO A 50 2.71 -14.44 -7.60
C PRO A 50 3.32 -13.08 -7.86
N TYR A 51 2.52 -12.09 -8.26
CA TYR A 51 2.97 -10.71 -8.45
C TYR A 51 3.39 -10.08 -7.13
N ALA A 52 2.59 -10.25 -6.08
CA ALA A 52 2.92 -9.75 -4.75
C ALA A 52 4.20 -10.40 -4.21
N GLN A 53 4.37 -11.70 -4.39
CA GLN A 53 5.57 -12.43 -3.99
C GLN A 53 6.83 -11.94 -4.71
N LYS A 54 6.73 -11.58 -5.98
CA LYS A 54 7.84 -10.99 -6.74
C LYS A 54 8.27 -9.63 -6.19
N TYR A 55 7.36 -8.89 -5.60
CA TYR A 55 7.62 -7.56 -5.06
C TYR A 55 8.01 -7.53 -3.58
N GLU A 56 7.84 -8.60 -2.82
CA GLU A 56 8.06 -8.60 -1.35
C GLU A 56 9.43 -8.04 -0.96
N LYS A 57 10.48 -8.48 -1.63
CA LYS A 57 11.83 -8.01 -1.35
C LYS A 57 12.00 -6.52 -1.66
N ARG A 58 11.38 -6.04 -2.75
CA ARG A 58 11.42 -4.63 -3.13
C ARG A 58 10.63 -3.76 -2.14
N ILE A 59 9.52 -4.25 -1.61
CA ILE A 59 8.75 -3.58 -0.55
C ILE A 59 9.59 -3.47 0.72
N LEU A 60 10.30 -4.52 1.11
CA LEU A 60 11.25 -4.49 2.23
C LEU A 60 12.36 -3.47 2.01
N GLU A 61 12.91 -3.41 0.81
CA GLU A 61 13.95 -2.44 0.45
C GLU A 61 13.44 -1.00 0.51
N LEU A 62 12.18 -0.76 0.10
CA LEU A 62 11.53 0.55 0.23
C LEU A 62 11.44 0.99 1.70
N ASP A 63 11.00 0.11 2.58
CA ASP A 63 10.90 0.42 4.01
C ASP A 63 12.27 0.71 4.61
N LYS A 64 13.25 -0.13 4.35
CA LYS A 64 14.62 0.06 4.83
C LYS A 64 15.25 1.36 4.37
N LYS A 65 14.97 1.75 3.14
CA LYS A 65 15.52 2.98 2.54
C LYS A 65 14.83 4.24 3.05
N TYR A 66 13.51 4.21 3.18
CA TYR A 66 12.71 5.40 3.38
C TYR A 66 12.13 5.58 4.79
N ASP A 67 11.98 4.52 5.57
CA ASP A 67 11.55 4.66 6.98
C ASP A 67 12.47 5.61 7.77
N PRO A 68 13.82 5.50 7.68
CA PRO A 68 14.71 6.45 8.36
C PRO A 68 14.58 7.89 7.87
N LYS A 69 13.96 8.11 6.73
CA LYS A 69 13.73 9.44 6.13
C LYS A 69 12.32 9.97 6.41
N GLY A 70 11.54 9.28 7.24
CA GLY A 70 10.16 9.67 7.58
C GLY A 70 9.09 9.16 6.62
N TYR A 71 9.40 8.15 5.80
CA TYR A 71 8.51 7.57 4.78
C TYR A 71 8.40 6.05 4.97
N PRO A 72 7.80 5.56 6.09
CA PRO A 72 7.65 4.14 6.34
C PRO A 72 6.64 3.48 5.41
N VAL A 73 6.77 2.15 5.25
CA VAL A 73 5.78 1.30 4.58
C VAL A 73 4.76 0.76 5.57
N ILE A 74 3.53 0.64 5.13
CA ILE A 74 2.49 -0.18 5.76
C ILE A 74 1.86 -1.06 4.68
N ALA A 75 1.76 -2.35 4.95
CA ALA A 75 1.15 -3.30 4.03
C ALA A 75 -0.24 -3.73 4.55
N ILE A 76 -1.20 -3.82 3.63
CA ILE A 76 -2.59 -4.22 3.95
C ILE A 76 -2.98 -5.35 3.01
N SER A 77 -3.40 -6.49 3.57
CA SER A 77 -4.00 -7.57 2.78
C SER A 77 -5.51 -7.33 2.64
N PRO A 78 -5.99 -7.18 1.39
CA PRO A 78 -7.41 -6.93 1.13
C PRO A 78 -8.23 -8.20 0.86
N ASN A 79 -7.59 -9.37 0.76
CA ASN A 79 -8.24 -10.60 0.33
C ASN A 79 -9.05 -11.25 1.46
N ASP A 80 -10.19 -11.84 1.09
CA ASP A 80 -11.00 -12.62 2.01
C ASP A 80 -10.34 -14.00 2.25
N PRO A 81 -9.99 -14.32 3.51
CA PRO A 81 -9.40 -15.61 3.85
C PRO A 81 -10.31 -16.82 3.62
N GLU A 82 -11.64 -16.62 3.57
CA GLU A 82 -12.57 -17.71 3.23
C GLU A 82 -12.46 -18.11 1.76
N ILE A 83 -12.12 -17.16 0.89
CA ILE A 83 -11.88 -17.41 -0.54
C ILE A 83 -10.45 -17.91 -0.76
N VAL A 84 -9.48 -17.29 -0.06
CA VAL A 84 -8.06 -17.62 -0.19
C VAL A 84 -7.48 -17.92 1.19
N PRO A 85 -7.54 -19.18 1.63
CA PRO A 85 -7.03 -19.57 2.96
C PRO A 85 -5.55 -19.26 3.17
N GLU A 86 -4.76 -19.18 2.11
CA GLU A 86 -3.35 -18.78 2.16
C GLU A 86 -3.17 -17.34 2.65
N ASP A 87 -4.19 -16.52 2.54
CA ASP A 87 -4.20 -15.13 2.99
C ASP A 87 -4.86 -14.95 4.36
N SER A 88 -5.01 -16.01 5.14
CA SER A 88 -5.48 -15.94 6.52
C SER A 88 -4.55 -15.13 7.41
N PHE A 89 -5.10 -14.58 8.49
CA PHE A 89 -4.31 -13.81 9.46
C PHE A 89 -3.14 -14.62 10.04
N GLU A 90 -3.35 -15.91 10.35
CA GLU A 90 -2.30 -16.80 10.81
C GLU A 90 -1.19 -16.95 9.76
N ASN A 91 -1.55 -17.14 8.49
CA ASN A 91 -0.58 -17.22 7.40
C ASN A 91 0.14 -15.88 7.14
N MET A 92 -0.53 -14.76 7.34
CA MET A 92 0.11 -13.44 7.31
C MET A 92 1.17 -13.30 8.42
N GLN A 93 0.88 -13.76 9.63
CA GLN A 93 1.84 -13.78 10.73
C GLN A 93 3.06 -14.63 10.41
N LYS A 94 2.84 -15.84 9.89
CA LYS A 94 3.92 -16.74 9.45
C LYS A 94 4.76 -16.12 8.33
N ARG A 95 4.11 -15.45 7.37
CA ARG A 95 4.79 -14.79 6.26
C ARG A 95 5.66 -13.61 6.73
N ALA A 96 5.10 -12.77 7.58
CA ALA A 96 5.81 -11.63 8.13
C ALA A 96 7.06 -12.07 8.93
N GLU A 97 6.94 -13.13 9.70
CA GLU A 97 8.07 -13.72 10.43
C GLU A 97 9.11 -14.33 9.49
N LYS A 98 8.68 -15.17 8.56
CA LYS A 98 9.56 -15.84 7.60
C LYS A 98 10.36 -14.86 6.74
N MET A 99 9.70 -13.80 6.28
CA MET A 99 10.30 -12.79 5.40
C MET A 99 10.98 -11.66 6.16
N ASN A 100 10.93 -11.68 7.50
CA ASN A 100 11.46 -10.62 8.36
C ASN A 100 10.93 -9.23 7.98
N TYR A 101 9.61 -9.08 7.88
CA TYR A 101 8.98 -7.80 7.59
C TYR A 101 9.34 -6.75 8.64
N THR A 102 9.82 -5.61 8.19
CA THR A 102 10.19 -4.47 9.05
C THR A 102 9.06 -3.46 9.19
N PHE A 103 7.95 -3.67 8.51
CA PHE A 103 6.78 -2.81 8.44
C PHE A 103 5.54 -3.55 8.97
N PRO A 104 4.52 -2.81 9.45
CA PRO A 104 3.25 -3.40 9.85
C PRO A 104 2.55 -4.08 8.67
N TYR A 105 1.99 -5.27 8.90
CA TYR A 105 1.21 -6.03 7.94
C TYR A 105 -0.19 -6.26 8.48
N LEU A 106 -1.18 -5.59 7.89
CA LEU A 106 -2.54 -5.47 8.39
C LEU A 106 -3.52 -6.28 7.54
N LEU A 107 -4.60 -6.75 8.16
CA LEU A 107 -5.70 -7.42 7.47
C LEU A 107 -6.91 -6.48 7.37
N ASP A 108 -7.39 -6.23 6.16
CA ASP A 108 -8.69 -5.60 5.89
C ASP A 108 -9.81 -6.65 5.97
N GLU A 109 -10.05 -7.17 7.19
CA GLU A 109 -10.94 -8.30 7.43
C GLU A 109 -12.37 -8.06 6.93
N LYS A 110 -12.89 -6.84 7.13
CA LYS A 110 -14.23 -6.45 6.71
C LYS A 110 -14.31 -6.01 5.26
N GLN A 111 -13.18 -5.91 4.58
CA GLN A 111 -13.08 -5.45 3.19
C GLN A 111 -13.75 -4.10 2.96
N ASN A 112 -13.59 -3.17 3.90
CA ASN A 112 -14.14 -1.82 3.83
C ASN A 112 -13.07 -0.73 3.66
N VAL A 113 -11.79 -1.08 3.69
CA VAL A 113 -10.68 -0.13 3.51
C VAL A 113 -10.23 -0.09 2.06
N TYR A 114 -9.91 -1.24 1.46
CA TYR A 114 -9.40 -1.27 0.09
C TYR A 114 -10.36 -0.61 -0.94
N PRO A 115 -11.70 -0.75 -0.81
CA PRO A 115 -12.61 -0.09 -1.76
C PRO A 115 -12.57 1.43 -1.65
N LYS A 116 -12.40 1.96 -0.44
CA LYS A 116 -12.29 3.41 -0.22
C LYS A 116 -11.02 4.00 -0.84
N TYR A 117 -9.95 3.23 -0.88
CA TYR A 117 -8.72 3.60 -1.58
C TYR A 117 -8.81 3.42 -3.10
N GLY A 118 -9.78 2.65 -3.57
CA GLY A 118 -9.87 2.29 -4.99
C GLY A 118 -8.81 1.28 -5.42
N ALA A 119 -8.27 0.49 -4.48
CA ALA A 119 -7.31 -0.56 -4.81
C ALA A 119 -7.98 -1.66 -5.62
N THR A 120 -7.33 -2.12 -6.69
CA THR A 120 -7.88 -3.12 -7.62
C THR A 120 -6.99 -4.33 -7.81
N LYS A 121 -5.74 -4.22 -7.43
CA LYS A 121 -4.69 -5.22 -7.63
C LYS A 121 -3.86 -5.42 -6.36
N THR A 122 -3.12 -6.51 -6.32
CA THR A 122 -2.05 -6.74 -5.38
C THR A 122 -0.76 -7.08 -6.13
N PRO A 123 0.34 -6.29 -5.98
CA PRO A 123 0.42 -5.08 -5.16
C PRO A 123 -0.16 -3.83 -5.83
N HIS A 124 -0.65 -2.90 -5.02
CA HIS A 124 -1.13 -1.60 -5.44
C HIS A 124 -0.68 -0.56 -4.40
N VAL A 125 0.02 0.48 -4.82
CA VAL A 125 0.68 1.44 -3.93
C VAL A 125 -0.01 2.80 -3.95
N PHE A 126 -0.13 3.39 -2.76
CA PHE A 126 -0.58 4.75 -2.52
C PHE A 126 0.47 5.46 -1.67
N VAL A 127 1.10 6.49 -2.23
CA VAL A 127 2.03 7.33 -1.47
C VAL A 127 1.24 8.49 -0.88
N LEU A 128 1.22 8.59 0.44
CA LEU A 128 0.50 9.61 1.18
C LEU A 128 1.50 10.56 1.83
N GLU A 129 1.39 11.85 1.51
CA GLU A 129 2.16 12.90 2.17
C GLU A 129 1.37 13.47 3.34
N ASN A 130 2.00 13.60 4.50
CA ASN A 130 1.37 14.18 5.67
C ASN A 130 1.42 15.71 5.60
N GLU A 131 0.24 16.34 5.57
CA GLU A 131 0.07 17.79 5.62
C GLU A 131 -0.74 18.19 6.86
N GLY A 132 -0.06 18.28 8.00
CA GLY A 132 -0.72 18.55 9.27
C GLY A 132 -1.51 17.35 9.76
N ASP A 133 -2.83 17.48 9.90
CA ASP A 133 -3.71 16.40 10.34
C ASP A 133 -4.21 15.52 9.19
N GLU A 134 -3.87 15.84 7.96
CA GLU A 134 -4.34 15.17 6.75
C GLU A 134 -3.21 14.40 6.07
N HIS A 135 -3.56 13.24 5.50
CA HIS A 135 -2.68 12.46 4.63
C HIS A 135 -3.19 12.62 3.19
N ILE A 136 -2.37 13.22 2.34
CA ILE A 136 -2.74 13.58 0.97
C ILE A 136 -2.13 12.62 -0.03
N VAL A 137 -2.93 12.13 -0.97
CA VAL A 137 -2.49 11.18 -1.99
C VAL A 137 -1.61 11.89 -3.03
N ARG A 138 -0.36 11.45 -3.16
CA ARG A 138 0.62 12.01 -4.11
C ARG A 138 1.00 11.08 -5.23
N TYR A 139 0.79 9.78 -5.06
CA TYR A 139 1.05 8.78 -6.10
C TYR A 139 0.12 7.58 -5.92
N ILE A 140 -0.34 7.03 -7.05
CA ILE A 140 -1.16 5.82 -7.12
C ILE A 140 -0.63 4.92 -8.24
N GLY A 141 -0.36 3.65 -7.93
CA GLY A 141 -0.06 2.69 -8.97
C GLY A 141 0.91 1.58 -8.62
N ALA A 142 1.77 1.24 -9.57
CA ALA A 142 2.76 0.18 -9.47
C ALA A 142 4.01 0.63 -8.71
N ILE A 143 4.75 -0.31 -8.15
CA ILE A 143 6.04 -0.06 -7.49
C ILE A 143 7.09 0.38 -8.53
N ASP A 144 7.16 -0.34 -9.63
CA ASP A 144 8.07 -0.08 -10.75
C ASP A 144 7.49 -0.64 -12.06
N ASP A 145 8.25 -0.60 -13.13
CA ASP A 145 7.82 -1.00 -14.48
C ASP A 145 8.11 -2.47 -14.83
N ASN A 146 8.69 -3.25 -13.92
CA ASN A 146 9.03 -4.65 -14.20
C ASN A 146 8.82 -5.57 -13.00
N TYR A 147 7.66 -6.24 -12.97
CA TYR A 147 7.37 -7.18 -11.88
C TYR A 147 8.21 -8.47 -11.94
N LYS A 148 8.66 -8.86 -13.12
CA LYS A 148 9.34 -10.15 -13.33
C LYS A 148 10.76 -10.14 -12.80
N ASP A 149 11.50 -9.07 -13.09
CA ASP A 149 12.92 -9.00 -12.81
C ASP A 149 13.33 -7.59 -12.36
N ALA A 150 13.75 -7.50 -11.12
CA ALA A 150 14.18 -6.24 -10.52
C ALA A 150 15.41 -5.64 -11.21
N SER A 151 16.26 -6.47 -11.82
CA SER A 151 17.46 -6.01 -12.53
C SER A 151 17.16 -5.33 -13.87
N LEU A 152 15.93 -5.55 -14.39
CA LEU A 152 15.47 -4.98 -15.66
C LEU A 152 14.54 -3.77 -15.46
N VAL A 153 14.38 -3.30 -14.22
CA VAL A 153 13.58 -2.11 -13.91
C VAL A 153 14.28 -0.88 -14.50
N GLU A 154 13.55 -0.15 -15.32
CA GLU A 154 13.98 1.14 -15.88
C GLU A 154 13.38 2.32 -15.11
N GLU A 155 12.09 2.20 -14.72
CA GLU A 155 11.35 3.22 -13.99
C GLU A 155 10.93 2.73 -12.60
N LYS A 156 11.48 3.37 -11.58
CA LYS A 156 11.17 3.10 -10.17
C LYS A 156 10.14 4.11 -9.67
N TYR A 157 8.89 3.91 -10.02
CA TYR A 157 7.82 4.90 -9.81
C TYR A 157 7.68 5.35 -8.36
N VAL A 158 7.66 4.43 -7.40
CA VAL A 158 7.52 4.78 -5.99
C VAL A 158 8.77 5.48 -5.46
N GLU A 159 9.96 4.98 -5.77
CA GLU A 159 11.21 5.64 -5.35
C GLU A 159 11.31 7.06 -5.94
N ASN A 160 10.97 7.23 -7.22
CA ASN A 160 10.98 8.53 -7.87
C ASN A 160 9.97 9.50 -7.23
N ALA A 161 8.80 9.01 -6.86
CA ALA A 161 7.79 9.79 -6.16
C ALA A 161 8.28 10.25 -4.79
N VAL A 162 8.81 9.33 -4.00
CA VAL A 162 9.33 9.63 -2.64
C VAL A 162 10.53 10.58 -2.71
N ASP A 163 11.47 10.34 -3.61
CA ASP A 163 12.64 11.19 -3.79
C ASP A 163 12.26 12.62 -4.19
N ALA A 164 11.24 12.78 -5.06
CA ALA A 164 10.70 14.08 -5.43
C ALA A 164 10.09 14.80 -4.22
N LEU A 165 9.28 14.12 -3.42
CA LEU A 165 8.67 14.68 -2.22
C LEU A 165 9.73 15.08 -1.18
N LEU A 166 10.74 14.25 -0.98
CA LEU A 166 11.88 14.55 -0.09
C LEU A 166 12.66 15.80 -0.54
N ALA A 167 12.75 16.02 -1.84
CA ALA A 167 13.40 17.20 -2.41
C ALA A 167 12.50 18.44 -2.47
N GLY A 168 11.23 18.35 -2.08
CA GLY A 168 10.26 19.43 -2.17
C GLY A 168 9.76 19.70 -3.59
N ASN A 169 9.89 18.72 -4.49
CA ASN A 169 9.49 18.79 -5.88
C ASN A 169 8.15 18.07 -6.13
N GLU A 170 7.52 18.39 -7.25
CA GLU A 170 6.38 17.61 -7.71
C GLU A 170 6.78 16.18 -8.12
N VAL A 171 5.88 15.22 -7.87
CA VAL A 171 6.05 13.84 -8.32
C VAL A 171 6.05 13.80 -9.86
N PRO A 172 7.08 13.24 -10.51
CA PRO A 172 7.19 13.29 -11.98
C PRO A 172 6.14 12.44 -12.70
N VAL A 173 5.84 11.25 -12.15
CA VAL A 173 4.77 10.36 -12.63
C VAL A 173 3.84 10.09 -11.44
N LYS A 174 2.67 10.70 -11.46
CA LYS A 174 1.75 10.70 -10.30
C LYS A 174 0.84 9.48 -10.27
N GLU A 175 0.61 8.85 -11.41
CA GLU A 175 -0.28 7.69 -11.52
C GLU A 175 0.23 6.72 -12.58
N THR A 176 0.21 5.43 -12.23
CA THR A 176 0.51 4.34 -13.14
C THR A 176 -0.53 3.24 -12.97
N LYS A 177 -0.62 2.34 -13.94
CA LYS A 177 -1.48 1.17 -13.83
C LYS A 177 -0.85 0.13 -12.91
N ALA A 178 -1.52 -0.23 -11.85
CA ALA A 178 -1.10 -1.35 -11.02
C ALA A 178 -1.16 -2.65 -11.80
N ILE A 179 -0.14 -3.48 -11.68
CA ILE A 179 -0.05 -4.80 -12.30
C ILE A 179 0.02 -5.84 -11.19
N GLY A 180 -0.93 -6.76 -11.19
CA GLY A 180 -1.02 -7.77 -10.15
C GLY A 180 -2.27 -8.64 -10.27
N CYS A 181 -2.49 -9.46 -9.25
CA CYS A 181 -3.71 -10.25 -9.12
C CYS A 181 -4.89 -9.38 -8.72
N SER A 182 -6.09 -9.76 -9.17
CA SER A 182 -7.32 -9.14 -8.68
C SER A 182 -7.51 -9.42 -7.18
N ILE A 183 -8.11 -8.47 -6.49
CA ILE A 183 -8.49 -8.63 -5.08
C ILE A 183 -9.64 -9.63 -4.98
N LYS A 184 -9.55 -10.55 -4.01
CA LYS A 184 -10.57 -11.59 -3.77
C LYS A 184 -11.55 -11.09 -2.71
N ASP A 185 -12.69 -10.62 -3.18
CA ASP A 185 -13.75 -10.01 -2.39
C ASP A 185 -14.91 -10.99 -2.24
N LYS A 186 -15.42 -11.13 -1.03
CA LYS A 186 -16.53 -12.05 -0.70
C LYS A 186 -17.85 -11.70 -1.40
N ASP A 187 -18.03 -10.42 -1.76
CA ASP A 187 -19.25 -9.92 -2.38
C ASP A 187 -19.16 -9.82 -3.91
N LYS A 188 -18.09 -10.36 -4.50
CA LYS A 188 -17.85 -10.28 -5.97
C LYS A 188 -17.60 -11.62 -6.62
#